data_1e0002dd13e5ea0d957b8c8a6c30cb4d
#
_entry.id   1e0002dd13e5ea0d957b8c8a6c30cb4d
#
_cell.length_a   1.000
_cell.length_b   1.000
_cell.length_c   1.000
_cell.angle_alpha   90.00
_cell.angle_beta   90.00
_cell.angle_gamma   90.00
#
_symmetry.space_group_name_H-M   'P 1'
#
loop_
_entity.id
_entity.type
_entity.pdbx_description
1 polymer ?
#
loop_
_entity_poly.entity_id
_entity_poly.type
_entity_poly.pdbx_seq_one_letter_code
_entity_poly.pdbx_strand_id
1 'polypeptide(L)'
;MTAAEWKRKAVHAGIGLFALSLRWLDWRLAAACAIAALLVNVILLPRFARGIYRDPSARHDAGIVAYPAMVLLLLLVFSGKHVPIAAAVWAMMAFGDPAASIAGRTVGGPTLPWNPGKTWIGLLSNWAVGGAASVLVFLFVSRREPAVDSVAILMIGSAIYAFLESVRAGIDDNLVGALPTALAVYQMSLVFPPPLLRVGEIPAGHLLAAFAVNAGAAAVMGALRVVSRSGAVAGGIVGFLILLFGGWGAYGLLWAFFLAGTVATKLGYRRKAALGVAQADTGRRGASHVVANCLVPAALLMLGVRTVGFVAAFGAALADTLGTEVGTLFGRRPVSPISFRAVPPGTPGAISIPGTAASLLGAAAIAFAGEAFRLIPMGLWFAAAAGGFLGAMAESVLAAMGRRFLFRLDHEFANAFNTFVGAMLALRLAGPGSA
;
A
#
# COMPACT_ATOMS: atom_id res chain seq x y z
N MET A 1 -10.95 -18.76 -21.45
CA MET A 1 -10.92 -17.31 -21.85
C MET A 1 -11.71 -17.10 -23.11
N THR A 2 -12.55 -16.07 -23.18
CA THR A 2 -13.30 -15.68 -24.39
C THR A 2 -12.39 -14.93 -25.37
N ALA A 3 -12.80 -14.86 -26.67
CA ALA A 3 -12.06 -14.08 -27.69
C ALA A 3 -11.95 -12.59 -27.31
N ALA A 4 -12.97 -12.03 -26.65
CA ALA A 4 -12.96 -10.65 -26.17
C ALA A 4 -11.92 -10.43 -25.05
N GLU A 5 -11.77 -11.38 -24.13
CA GLU A 5 -10.75 -11.33 -23.09
C GLU A 5 -9.33 -11.41 -23.67
N TRP A 6 -9.10 -12.27 -24.66
CA TRP A 6 -7.83 -12.34 -25.37
C TRP A 6 -7.47 -11.02 -26.06
N LYS A 7 -8.43 -10.44 -26.79
CA LYS A 7 -8.23 -9.13 -27.44
C LYS A 7 -7.86 -8.05 -26.42
N ARG A 8 -8.56 -8.00 -25.30
CA ARG A 8 -8.29 -7.01 -24.24
C ARG A 8 -6.88 -7.18 -23.66
N LYS A 9 -6.45 -8.41 -23.37
CA LYS A 9 -5.10 -8.68 -22.84
C LYS A 9 -4.00 -8.39 -23.89
N ALA A 10 -4.25 -8.66 -25.15
CA ALA A 10 -3.35 -8.31 -26.24
C ALA A 10 -3.19 -6.78 -26.40
N VAL A 11 -4.31 -6.04 -26.32
CA VAL A 11 -4.27 -4.56 -26.32
C VAL A 11 -3.51 -4.03 -25.11
N HIS A 12 -3.77 -4.59 -23.94
CA HIS A 12 -3.10 -4.19 -22.68
C HIS A 12 -1.56 -4.38 -22.80
N ALA A 13 -1.11 -5.55 -23.22
CA ALA A 13 0.30 -5.82 -23.45
C ALA A 13 0.88 -4.96 -24.60
N GLY A 14 0.13 -4.77 -25.68
CA GLY A 14 0.53 -3.94 -26.82
C GLY A 14 0.77 -2.48 -26.45
N ILE A 15 -0.09 -1.90 -25.61
CA ILE A 15 0.11 -0.55 -25.07
C ILE A 15 1.38 -0.50 -24.21
N GLY A 16 1.74 -1.58 -23.52
CA GLY A 16 2.98 -1.68 -22.75
C GLY A 16 4.25 -1.51 -23.59
N LEU A 17 4.20 -1.83 -24.89
CA LEU A 17 5.33 -1.61 -25.80
C LEU A 17 5.69 -0.13 -25.95
N PHE A 18 4.74 0.78 -25.72
CA PHE A 18 5.04 2.22 -25.69
C PHE A 18 6.04 2.60 -24.58
N ALA A 19 6.21 1.79 -23.54
CA ALA A 19 7.27 2.01 -22.56
C ALA A 19 8.67 2.03 -23.20
N LEU A 20 8.87 1.30 -24.29
CA LEU A 20 10.13 1.32 -25.04
C LEU A 20 10.40 2.68 -25.71
N SER A 21 9.36 3.42 -26.10
CA SER A 21 9.53 4.73 -26.72
C SER A 21 10.20 5.75 -25.78
N LEU A 22 10.14 5.53 -24.45
CA LEU A 22 10.79 6.36 -23.44
C LEU A 22 12.32 6.39 -23.57
N ARG A 23 12.92 5.53 -24.38
CA ARG A 23 14.34 5.62 -24.77
C ARG A 23 14.67 6.90 -25.52
N TRP A 24 13.72 7.41 -26.32
CA TRP A 24 13.89 8.55 -27.22
C TRP A 24 12.93 9.70 -26.93
N LEU A 25 11.78 9.38 -26.33
CA LEU A 25 10.72 10.34 -26.08
C LEU A 25 10.96 11.06 -24.76
N ASP A 26 10.91 12.39 -24.78
CA ASP A 26 10.92 13.18 -23.54
C ASP A 26 9.72 12.81 -22.66
N TRP A 27 9.93 12.73 -21.37
CA TRP A 27 8.90 12.33 -20.42
C TRP A 27 7.67 13.26 -20.42
N ARG A 28 7.85 14.57 -20.74
CA ARG A 28 6.74 15.52 -20.83
C ARG A 28 5.83 15.19 -22.01
N LEU A 29 6.42 14.83 -23.14
CA LEU A 29 5.65 14.41 -24.32
C LEU A 29 4.96 13.06 -24.07
N ALA A 30 5.62 12.12 -23.40
CA ALA A 30 5.02 10.86 -22.97
C ALA A 30 3.85 11.08 -21.98
N ALA A 31 4.00 12.00 -21.03
CA ALA A 31 2.92 12.41 -20.12
C ALA A 31 1.76 13.07 -20.88
N ALA A 32 2.03 13.92 -21.86
CA ALA A 32 0.99 14.49 -22.73
C ALA A 32 0.24 13.40 -23.51
N CYS A 33 0.95 12.38 -24.03
CA CYS A 33 0.32 11.22 -24.66
C CYS A 33 -0.57 10.43 -23.68
N ALA A 34 -0.12 10.25 -22.42
CA ALA A 34 -0.91 9.59 -21.39
C ALA A 34 -2.16 10.40 -21.03
N ILE A 35 -2.06 11.73 -20.97
CA ILE A 35 -3.22 12.63 -20.78
C ILE A 35 -4.18 12.49 -21.97
N ALA A 36 -3.67 12.50 -23.20
CA ALA A 36 -4.51 12.34 -24.40
C ALA A 36 -5.24 10.99 -24.38
N ALA A 37 -4.53 9.89 -24.04
CA ALA A 37 -5.13 8.57 -23.90
C ALA A 37 -6.21 8.55 -22.81
N LEU A 38 -5.96 9.20 -21.66
CA LEU A 38 -6.94 9.33 -20.58
C LEU A 38 -8.20 10.09 -21.06
N LEU A 39 -8.03 11.20 -21.75
CA LEU A 39 -9.15 11.99 -22.30
C LEU A 39 -9.95 11.20 -23.35
N VAL A 40 -9.27 10.48 -24.23
CA VAL A 40 -9.91 9.57 -25.21
C VAL A 40 -10.72 8.51 -24.46
N ASN A 41 -10.15 7.87 -23.45
CA ASN A 41 -10.82 6.81 -22.69
C ASN A 41 -12.02 7.31 -21.88
N VAL A 42 -11.96 8.54 -21.37
CA VAL A 42 -13.07 9.13 -20.59
C VAL A 42 -14.15 9.75 -21.48
N ILE A 43 -13.75 10.40 -22.59
CA ILE A 43 -14.68 11.21 -23.41
C ILE A 43 -15.15 10.48 -24.66
N LEU A 44 -14.23 9.87 -25.42
CA LEU A 44 -14.56 9.31 -26.74
C LEU A 44 -14.98 7.84 -26.66
N LEU A 45 -14.26 7.03 -25.92
CA LEU A 45 -14.51 5.58 -25.85
C LEU A 45 -15.95 5.24 -25.40
N PRO A 46 -16.55 5.93 -24.41
CA PRO A 46 -17.93 5.68 -24.00
C PRO A 46 -18.96 5.92 -25.14
N ARG A 47 -18.60 6.70 -26.16
CA ARG A 47 -19.50 7.04 -27.27
C ARG A 47 -19.42 6.03 -28.42
N PHE A 48 -18.22 5.44 -28.65
CA PHE A 48 -17.96 4.70 -29.89
C PHE A 48 -17.56 3.23 -29.70
N ALA A 49 -17.10 2.83 -28.51
CA ALA A 49 -16.44 1.54 -28.33
C ALA A 49 -16.77 0.81 -27.01
N ARG A 50 -17.99 0.90 -26.52
CA ARG A 50 -18.41 0.21 -25.27
C ARG A 50 -18.27 -1.32 -25.31
N GLY A 51 -18.20 -1.92 -26.50
CA GLY A 51 -17.99 -3.36 -26.65
C GLY A 51 -16.62 -3.88 -26.15
N ILE A 52 -15.69 -2.96 -25.81
CA ILE A 52 -14.38 -3.29 -25.22
C ILE A 52 -14.47 -3.38 -23.68
N TYR A 53 -15.54 -2.85 -23.07
CA TYR A 53 -15.71 -2.79 -21.62
C TYR A 53 -15.93 -4.18 -21.02
N ARG A 54 -15.51 -4.36 -19.75
CA ARG A 54 -15.83 -5.54 -18.95
C ARG A 54 -17.33 -5.68 -18.78
N ASP A 55 -18.01 -4.56 -18.53
CA ASP A 55 -19.44 -4.42 -18.50
C ASP A 55 -19.87 -3.37 -19.54
N PRO A 56 -20.46 -3.80 -20.68
CA PRO A 56 -20.93 -2.89 -21.73
C PRO A 56 -22.04 -1.93 -21.26
N SER A 57 -22.73 -2.23 -20.16
CA SER A 57 -23.77 -1.37 -19.57
C SER A 57 -23.18 -0.23 -18.74
N ALA A 58 -21.94 -0.35 -18.28
CA ALA A 58 -21.27 0.67 -17.51
C ALA A 58 -20.99 1.93 -18.36
N ARG A 59 -21.08 3.09 -17.73
CA ARG A 59 -20.72 4.35 -18.39
C ARG A 59 -19.23 4.45 -18.70
N HIS A 60 -18.39 3.92 -17.81
CA HIS A 60 -16.93 3.88 -17.92
C HIS A 60 -16.43 2.53 -17.39
N ASP A 61 -15.40 1.98 -18.01
CA ASP A 61 -14.66 0.82 -17.49
C ASP A 61 -13.48 1.36 -16.66
N ALA A 62 -13.48 1.00 -15.35
CA ALA A 62 -12.47 1.50 -14.41
C ALA A 62 -11.04 1.15 -14.85
N GLY A 63 -10.80 -0.06 -15.37
CA GLY A 63 -9.47 -0.48 -15.81
C GLY A 63 -8.94 0.30 -17.01
N ILE A 64 -9.84 0.66 -17.94
CA ILE A 64 -9.48 1.45 -19.13
C ILE A 64 -9.06 2.89 -18.75
N VAL A 65 -9.67 3.44 -17.70
CA VAL A 65 -9.32 4.77 -17.18
C VAL A 65 -8.12 4.71 -16.24
N ALA A 66 -8.04 3.71 -15.38
CA ALA A 66 -7.00 3.55 -14.38
C ALA A 66 -5.61 3.34 -15.00
N TYR A 67 -5.52 2.61 -16.09
CA TYR A 67 -4.25 2.29 -16.75
C TYR A 67 -3.49 3.54 -17.22
N PRO A 68 -4.01 4.41 -18.10
CA PRO A 68 -3.31 5.63 -18.52
C PRO A 68 -3.14 6.62 -17.38
N ALA A 69 -4.05 6.67 -16.40
CA ALA A 69 -3.89 7.51 -15.21
C ALA A 69 -2.67 7.08 -14.39
N MET A 70 -2.46 5.78 -14.23
CA MET A 70 -1.28 5.27 -13.51
C MET A 70 0.01 5.50 -14.30
N VAL A 71 0.01 5.30 -15.63
CA VAL A 71 1.17 5.62 -16.47
C VAL A 71 1.54 7.09 -16.34
N LEU A 72 0.55 7.99 -16.41
CA LEU A 72 0.75 9.42 -16.20
C LEU A 72 1.38 9.70 -14.82
N LEU A 73 0.83 9.11 -13.78
CA LEU A 73 1.33 9.28 -12.41
C LEU A 73 2.79 8.81 -12.28
N LEU A 74 3.12 7.64 -12.83
CA LEU A 74 4.50 7.13 -12.85
C LEU A 74 5.45 8.10 -13.55
N LEU A 75 5.07 8.64 -14.71
CA LEU A 75 5.89 9.60 -15.47
C LEU A 75 6.07 10.93 -14.73
N LEU A 76 5.05 11.40 -14.01
CA LEU A 76 5.14 12.63 -13.21
C LEU A 76 6.03 12.45 -11.97
N VAL A 77 5.91 11.33 -11.27
CA VAL A 77 6.68 11.04 -10.05
C VAL A 77 8.14 10.69 -10.39
N PHE A 78 8.34 9.87 -11.44
CA PHE A 78 9.66 9.40 -11.86
C PHE A 78 10.13 10.08 -13.16
N SER A 79 10.10 11.40 -13.18
CA SER A 79 10.52 12.22 -14.33
C SER A 79 12.06 12.32 -14.46
N GLY A 80 12.53 12.85 -15.57
CA GLY A 80 13.94 13.10 -15.82
C GLY A 80 14.79 11.82 -15.78
N LYS A 81 15.84 11.80 -14.96
CA LYS A 81 16.78 10.66 -14.87
C LYS A 81 16.14 9.38 -14.29
N HIS A 82 14.95 9.47 -13.71
CA HIS A 82 14.24 8.34 -13.10
C HIS A 82 13.21 7.69 -14.04
N VAL A 83 13.03 8.20 -15.25
CA VAL A 83 12.13 7.63 -16.28
C VAL A 83 12.33 6.11 -16.49
N PRO A 84 13.54 5.54 -16.45
CA PRO A 84 13.70 4.10 -16.59
C PRO A 84 12.95 3.29 -15.51
N ILE A 85 12.77 3.83 -14.30
CA ILE A 85 11.98 3.18 -13.24
C ILE A 85 10.49 3.17 -13.63
N ALA A 86 9.97 4.32 -14.12
CA ALA A 86 8.59 4.40 -14.61
C ALA A 86 8.36 3.40 -15.76
N ALA A 87 9.29 3.32 -16.71
CA ALA A 87 9.22 2.38 -17.83
C ALA A 87 9.22 0.91 -17.37
N ALA A 88 10.08 0.56 -16.41
CA ALA A 88 10.18 -0.79 -15.86
C ALA A 88 8.90 -1.22 -15.17
N VAL A 89 8.34 -0.36 -14.32
CA VAL A 89 7.09 -0.67 -13.59
C VAL A 89 5.89 -0.66 -14.54
N TRP A 90 5.89 0.21 -15.55
CA TRP A 90 4.90 0.11 -16.62
C TRP A 90 4.96 -1.24 -17.33
N ALA A 91 6.16 -1.78 -17.59
CA ALA A 91 6.32 -3.11 -18.17
C ALA A 91 5.81 -4.23 -17.24
N MET A 92 6.05 -4.14 -15.91
CA MET A 92 5.47 -5.09 -14.94
C MET A 92 3.95 -5.12 -15.06
N MET A 93 3.31 -3.95 -15.08
CA MET A 93 1.88 -3.79 -15.20
C MET A 93 1.36 -4.34 -16.54
N ALA A 94 2.05 -4.01 -17.64
CA ALA A 94 1.61 -4.33 -18.99
C ALA A 94 1.71 -5.83 -19.35
N PHE A 95 2.73 -6.51 -18.85
CA PHE A 95 3.02 -7.90 -19.20
C PHE A 95 2.71 -8.88 -18.06
N GLY A 96 2.87 -8.44 -16.80
CA GLY A 96 2.63 -9.28 -15.63
C GLY A 96 1.16 -9.62 -15.45
N ASP A 97 0.24 -8.63 -15.48
CA ASP A 97 -1.20 -8.87 -15.32
C ASP A 97 -1.78 -9.77 -16.44
N PRO A 98 -1.50 -9.57 -17.72
CA PRO A 98 -1.92 -10.53 -18.73
C PRO A 98 -1.39 -11.94 -18.49
N ALA A 99 -0.11 -12.08 -18.12
CA ALA A 99 0.49 -13.39 -17.84
C ALA A 99 -0.20 -14.09 -16.67
N ALA A 100 -0.46 -13.35 -15.57
CA ALA A 100 -1.20 -13.87 -14.42
C ALA A 100 -2.58 -14.38 -14.80
N SER A 101 -3.32 -13.57 -15.55
CA SER A 101 -4.68 -13.91 -15.98
C SER A 101 -4.70 -15.13 -16.91
N ILE A 102 -3.77 -15.21 -17.86
CA ILE A 102 -3.65 -16.32 -18.79
C ILE A 102 -3.26 -17.59 -18.04
N ALA A 103 -2.16 -17.59 -17.33
CA ALA A 103 -1.65 -18.77 -16.63
C ALA A 103 -2.63 -19.26 -15.54
N GLY A 104 -3.18 -18.34 -14.74
CA GLY A 104 -4.12 -18.69 -13.68
C GLY A 104 -5.40 -19.34 -14.18
N ARG A 105 -5.87 -18.98 -15.38
CA ARG A 105 -7.09 -19.57 -15.97
C ARG A 105 -6.84 -20.79 -16.85
N THR A 106 -5.69 -20.87 -17.52
CA THR A 106 -5.38 -22.00 -18.42
C THR A 106 -4.79 -23.18 -17.68
N VAL A 107 -3.90 -22.93 -16.74
CA VAL A 107 -3.25 -23.98 -15.94
C VAL A 107 -4.05 -24.25 -14.65
N GLY A 108 -4.64 -23.20 -14.05
CA GLY A 108 -5.37 -23.31 -12.79
C GLY A 108 -4.46 -23.50 -11.59
N GLY A 109 -4.87 -24.34 -10.62
CA GLY A 109 -4.11 -24.68 -9.43
C GLY A 109 -4.67 -24.08 -8.14
N PRO A 110 -3.97 -24.21 -7.00
CA PRO A 110 -4.42 -23.73 -5.71
C PRO A 110 -4.66 -22.22 -5.73
N THR A 111 -5.76 -21.80 -5.10
CA THR A 111 -6.09 -20.38 -4.95
C THR A 111 -5.26 -19.73 -3.85
N LEU A 112 -5.11 -18.40 -3.93
CA LEU A 112 -4.42 -17.63 -2.90
C LEU A 112 -5.27 -17.54 -1.63
N PRO A 113 -4.68 -17.76 -0.44
CA PRO A 113 -5.43 -17.70 0.83
C PRO A 113 -6.13 -16.35 1.08
N TRP A 114 -5.54 -15.25 0.61
CA TRP A 114 -6.08 -13.89 0.76
C TRP A 114 -6.99 -13.46 -0.39
N ASN A 115 -6.98 -14.19 -1.53
CA ASN A 115 -7.83 -13.91 -2.67
C ASN A 115 -8.20 -15.18 -3.43
N PRO A 116 -9.31 -15.87 -3.07
CA PRO A 116 -9.76 -17.07 -3.77
C PRO A 116 -10.08 -16.90 -5.25
N GLY A 117 -10.17 -15.68 -5.74
CA GLY A 117 -10.31 -15.38 -7.18
C GLY A 117 -9.01 -15.43 -7.98
N LYS A 118 -7.86 -15.58 -7.30
CA LYS A 118 -6.52 -15.65 -7.92
C LYS A 118 -5.78 -16.92 -7.49
N THR A 119 -4.80 -17.35 -8.31
CA THR A 119 -4.06 -18.61 -8.09
C THR A 119 -2.57 -18.35 -7.88
N TRP A 120 -1.88 -19.28 -7.21
CA TRP A 120 -0.43 -19.24 -7.06
C TRP A 120 0.30 -19.23 -8.40
N ILE A 121 -0.20 -20.01 -9.39
CA ILE A 121 0.39 -20.04 -10.73
C ILE A 121 0.25 -18.67 -11.40
N GLY A 122 -0.89 -18.02 -11.26
CA GLY A 122 -1.10 -16.65 -11.75
C GLY A 122 -0.12 -15.67 -11.13
N LEU A 123 0.05 -15.70 -9.80
CA LEU A 123 0.97 -14.83 -9.07
C LEU A 123 2.43 -15.04 -9.51
N LEU A 124 2.87 -16.29 -9.61
CA LEU A 124 4.23 -16.62 -10.06
C LEU A 124 4.47 -16.23 -11.52
N SER A 125 3.46 -16.36 -12.38
CA SER A 125 3.55 -15.92 -13.78
C SER A 125 3.62 -14.40 -13.89
N ASN A 126 2.86 -13.66 -13.05
CA ASN A 126 2.98 -12.21 -12.94
C ASN A 126 4.41 -11.80 -12.59
N TRP A 127 4.94 -12.37 -11.52
CA TRP A 127 6.30 -12.12 -11.06
C TRP A 127 7.35 -12.40 -12.14
N ALA A 128 7.34 -13.60 -12.73
CA ALA A 128 8.37 -14.02 -13.67
C ALA A 128 8.33 -13.24 -14.99
N VAL A 129 7.14 -13.11 -15.60
CA VAL A 129 6.99 -12.43 -16.89
C VAL A 129 7.08 -10.91 -16.70
N GLY A 130 6.43 -10.35 -15.68
CA GLY A 130 6.53 -8.94 -15.35
C GLY A 130 7.96 -8.53 -14.99
N GLY A 131 8.66 -9.37 -14.21
CA GLY A 131 10.06 -9.16 -13.85
C GLY A 131 10.99 -9.19 -15.06
N ALA A 132 10.88 -10.20 -15.91
CA ALA A 132 11.69 -10.29 -17.13
C ALA A 132 11.44 -9.08 -18.06
N ALA A 133 10.18 -8.73 -18.29
CA ALA A 133 9.82 -7.58 -19.10
C ALA A 133 10.37 -6.28 -18.51
N SER A 134 10.28 -6.09 -17.19
CA SER A 134 10.79 -4.90 -16.53
C SER A 134 12.30 -4.75 -16.66
N VAL A 135 13.05 -5.84 -16.51
CA VAL A 135 14.50 -5.86 -16.71
C VAL A 135 14.85 -5.45 -18.14
N LEU A 136 14.23 -6.08 -19.13
CA LEU A 136 14.48 -5.77 -20.55
C LEU A 136 14.17 -4.31 -20.88
N VAL A 137 13.00 -3.80 -20.45
CA VAL A 137 12.60 -2.41 -20.70
C VAL A 137 13.50 -1.43 -19.96
N PHE A 138 13.86 -1.72 -18.69
CA PHE A 138 14.77 -0.86 -17.92
C PHE A 138 16.13 -0.74 -18.58
N LEU A 139 16.76 -1.85 -18.96
CA LEU A 139 18.07 -1.86 -19.61
C LEU A 139 18.01 -1.12 -20.95
N PHE A 140 16.97 -1.37 -21.73
CA PHE A 140 16.77 -0.71 -23.01
C PHE A 140 16.59 0.81 -22.85
N VAL A 141 15.74 1.27 -21.95
CA VAL A 141 15.45 2.71 -21.76
C VAL A 141 16.61 3.43 -21.09
N SER A 142 17.25 2.82 -20.08
CA SER A 142 18.39 3.42 -19.35
C SER A 142 19.70 3.41 -20.13
N ARG A 143 19.80 2.62 -21.19
CA ARG A 143 21.07 2.38 -21.95
C ARG A 143 22.19 1.83 -21.07
N ARG A 144 21.84 1.10 -20.02
CA ARG A 144 22.81 0.50 -19.09
C ARG A 144 23.08 -0.94 -19.47
N GLU A 145 24.29 -1.39 -19.17
CA GLU A 145 24.61 -2.81 -19.18
C GLU A 145 23.88 -3.55 -18.06
N PRO A 146 23.57 -4.84 -18.24
CA PRO A 146 22.99 -5.66 -17.19
C PRO A 146 23.91 -5.71 -15.98
N ALA A 147 23.41 -5.25 -14.83
CA ALA A 147 24.09 -5.37 -13.55
C ALA A 147 23.23 -6.24 -12.62
N VAL A 148 23.88 -7.10 -11.84
CA VAL A 148 23.20 -8.01 -10.90
C VAL A 148 22.26 -7.24 -9.98
N ASP A 149 22.70 -6.07 -9.50
CA ASP A 149 21.91 -5.21 -8.63
C ASP A 149 20.61 -4.73 -9.31
N SER A 150 20.70 -4.25 -10.54
CA SER A 150 19.54 -3.78 -11.30
C SER A 150 18.53 -4.92 -11.55
N VAL A 151 19.03 -6.10 -11.90
CA VAL A 151 18.19 -7.28 -12.11
C VAL A 151 17.52 -7.70 -10.81
N ALA A 152 18.29 -7.80 -9.71
CA ALA A 152 17.75 -8.17 -8.40
C ALA A 152 16.67 -7.19 -7.91
N ILE A 153 16.93 -5.88 -8.00
CA ILE A 153 15.98 -4.83 -7.62
C ILE A 153 14.67 -4.96 -8.40
N LEU A 154 14.75 -5.17 -9.72
CA LEU A 154 13.57 -5.26 -10.57
C LEU A 154 12.80 -6.57 -10.34
N MET A 155 13.49 -7.67 -10.09
CA MET A 155 12.83 -8.95 -9.77
C MET A 155 12.14 -8.89 -8.40
N ILE A 156 12.73 -8.24 -7.39
CA ILE A 156 12.08 -7.98 -6.09
C ILE A 156 10.89 -7.04 -6.28
N GLY A 157 11.08 -5.96 -7.06
CA GLY A 157 9.99 -5.04 -7.41
C GLY A 157 8.83 -5.76 -8.08
N SER A 158 9.11 -6.66 -9.02
CA SER A 158 8.07 -7.47 -9.67
C SER A 158 7.35 -8.40 -8.69
N ALA A 159 8.04 -8.96 -7.69
CA ALA A 159 7.40 -9.75 -6.64
C ALA A 159 6.45 -8.90 -5.78
N ILE A 160 6.88 -7.67 -5.44
CA ILE A 160 6.04 -6.69 -4.74
C ILE A 160 4.81 -6.36 -5.58
N TYR A 161 5.00 -6.06 -6.89
CA TYR A 161 3.90 -5.77 -7.80
C TYR A 161 2.90 -6.92 -7.89
N ALA A 162 3.39 -8.16 -8.13
CA ALA A 162 2.56 -9.34 -8.23
C ALA A 162 1.76 -9.61 -6.94
N PHE A 163 2.38 -9.39 -5.78
CA PHE A 163 1.70 -9.51 -4.50
C PHE A 163 0.60 -8.45 -4.35
N LEU A 164 0.91 -7.17 -4.58
CA LEU A 164 -0.06 -6.07 -4.44
C LEU A 164 -1.23 -6.21 -5.41
N GLU A 165 -0.97 -6.61 -6.66
CA GLU A 165 -1.99 -6.91 -7.68
C GLU A 165 -2.88 -8.08 -7.24
N SER A 166 -2.35 -9.02 -6.46
CA SER A 166 -3.12 -10.17 -5.96
C SER A 166 -4.08 -9.84 -4.82
N VAL A 167 -3.91 -8.70 -4.15
CA VAL A 167 -4.74 -8.28 -3.00
C VAL A 167 -6.08 -7.73 -3.48
N ARG A 168 -7.15 -7.96 -2.71
CA ARG A 168 -8.45 -7.34 -2.96
C ARG A 168 -8.46 -5.93 -2.40
N ALA A 169 -8.58 -4.93 -3.28
CA ALA A 169 -8.57 -3.53 -2.87
C ALA A 169 -9.93 -2.83 -3.02
N GLY A 170 -10.83 -3.42 -3.81
CA GLY A 170 -12.11 -2.79 -4.15
C GLY A 170 -11.99 -1.67 -5.20
N ILE A 171 -10.78 -1.40 -5.68
CA ILE A 171 -10.46 -0.51 -6.80
C ILE A 171 -9.68 -1.29 -7.87
N ASP A 172 -9.44 -0.66 -9.02
CA ASP A 172 -8.73 -1.32 -10.13
C ASP A 172 -7.28 -1.68 -9.74
N ASP A 173 -6.87 -2.90 -10.06
CA ASP A 173 -5.58 -3.48 -9.67
C ASP A 173 -4.39 -2.64 -10.17
N ASN A 174 -4.51 -1.94 -11.32
CA ASN A 174 -3.46 -1.06 -11.85
C ASN A 174 -3.15 0.12 -10.91
N LEU A 175 -4.13 0.61 -10.16
CA LEU A 175 -3.94 1.71 -9.21
C LEU A 175 -3.26 1.27 -7.91
N VAL A 176 -3.39 0.00 -7.55
CA VAL A 176 -2.91 -0.53 -6.26
C VAL A 176 -1.41 -0.83 -6.30
N GLY A 177 -0.94 -1.49 -7.35
CA GLY A 177 0.38 -2.10 -7.36
C GLY A 177 1.51 -1.20 -7.87
N ALA A 178 1.27 -0.40 -8.90
CA ALA A 178 2.36 0.22 -9.67
C ALA A 178 3.13 1.30 -8.91
N LEU A 179 2.46 2.27 -8.29
CA LEU A 179 3.15 3.36 -7.60
C LEU A 179 3.93 2.88 -6.36
N PRO A 180 3.38 2.04 -5.45
CA PRO A 180 4.16 1.48 -4.35
C PRO A 180 5.38 0.68 -4.83
N THR A 181 5.22 -0.10 -5.90
CA THR A 181 6.33 -0.85 -6.48
C THR A 181 7.42 0.08 -7.04
N ALA A 182 7.05 1.13 -7.76
CA ALA A 182 8.02 2.08 -8.31
C ALA A 182 8.81 2.80 -7.20
N LEU A 183 8.15 3.15 -6.11
CA LEU A 183 8.81 3.74 -4.93
C LEU A 183 9.72 2.73 -4.23
N ALA A 184 9.33 1.45 -4.13
CA ALA A 184 10.17 0.40 -3.59
C ALA A 184 11.42 0.15 -4.47
N VAL A 185 11.25 0.08 -5.80
CA VAL A 185 12.36 -0.04 -6.76
C VAL A 185 13.30 1.15 -6.66
N TYR A 186 12.77 2.37 -6.58
CA TYR A 186 13.56 3.57 -6.38
C TYR A 186 14.36 3.52 -5.08
N GLN A 187 13.70 3.20 -3.97
CA GLN A 187 14.36 3.11 -2.66
C GLN A 187 15.47 2.04 -2.66
N MET A 188 15.21 0.86 -3.20
CA MET A 188 16.24 -0.17 -3.32
C MET A 188 17.41 0.27 -4.21
N SER A 189 17.18 1.12 -5.22
CA SER A 189 18.26 1.67 -6.05
C SER A 189 19.15 2.67 -5.32
N LEU A 190 18.69 3.23 -4.20
CA LEU A 190 19.48 4.13 -3.36
C LEU A 190 20.28 3.36 -2.29
N VAL A 191 19.73 2.23 -1.81
CA VAL A 191 20.31 1.44 -0.72
C VAL A 191 20.33 -0.03 -1.14
N PHE A 192 21.32 -0.42 -1.94
CA PHE A 192 21.50 -1.81 -2.35
C PHE A 192 22.77 -2.40 -1.73
N PRO A 193 22.77 -3.65 -1.25
CA PRO A 193 21.61 -4.50 -1.03
C PRO A 193 20.75 -4.03 0.15
N PRO A 194 19.39 -4.07 0.02
CA PRO A 194 18.51 -3.72 1.12
C PRO A 194 18.68 -4.69 2.30
N PRO A 195 18.34 -4.30 3.54
CA PRO A 195 18.46 -5.16 4.72
C PRO A 195 17.87 -6.56 4.55
N LEU A 196 16.78 -6.69 3.79
CA LEU A 196 16.17 -7.98 3.45
C LEU A 196 17.15 -8.96 2.78
N LEU A 197 18.06 -8.49 1.94
CA LEU A 197 19.06 -9.35 1.28
C LEU A 197 20.28 -9.63 2.14
N ARG A 198 20.42 -8.94 3.27
CA ARG A 198 21.54 -9.12 4.23
C ARG A 198 21.18 -10.02 5.42
N VAL A 199 20.07 -10.75 5.35
CA VAL A 199 19.64 -11.64 6.47
C VAL A 199 20.74 -12.64 6.86
N GLY A 200 21.54 -13.11 5.90
CA GLY A 200 22.67 -14.01 6.15
C GLY A 200 23.81 -13.37 6.98
N GLU A 201 23.86 -12.06 7.08
CA GLU A 201 24.85 -11.32 7.90
C GLU A 201 24.38 -11.16 9.35
N ILE A 202 23.10 -11.45 9.64
CA ILE A 202 22.53 -11.31 10.98
C ILE A 202 23.02 -12.48 11.85
N PRO A 203 23.61 -12.21 13.03
CA PRO A 203 24.05 -13.26 13.93
C PRO A 203 22.90 -14.21 14.30
N ALA A 204 23.15 -15.51 14.30
CA ALA A 204 22.13 -16.53 14.62
C ALA A 204 21.47 -16.29 15.99
N GLY A 205 22.23 -15.77 16.97
CA GLY A 205 21.68 -15.39 18.28
C GLY A 205 20.60 -14.30 18.19
N HIS A 206 20.74 -13.33 17.29
CA HIS A 206 19.73 -12.30 17.05
C HIS A 206 18.47 -12.88 16.40
N LEU A 207 18.63 -13.75 15.41
CA LEU A 207 17.50 -14.45 14.78
C LEU A 207 16.71 -15.27 15.80
N LEU A 208 17.42 -16.07 16.62
CA LEU A 208 16.81 -16.89 17.66
C LEU A 208 16.13 -16.03 18.74
N ALA A 209 16.77 -14.95 19.18
CA ALA A 209 16.17 -14.03 20.16
C ALA A 209 14.91 -13.36 19.61
N ALA A 210 14.96 -12.84 18.38
CA ALA A 210 13.80 -12.23 17.74
C ALA A 210 12.66 -13.24 17.58
N PHE A 211 12.96 -14.47 17.19
CA PHE A 211 11.97 -15.54 17.09
C PHE A 211 11.37 -15.89 18.46
N ALA A 212 12.20 -16.14 19.47
CA ALA A 212 11.74 -16.52 20.81
C ALA A 212 10.86 -15.45 21.46
N VAL A 213 11.28 -14.17 21.36
CA VAL A 213 10.50 -13.03 21.89
C VAL A 213 9.13 -12.97 21.24
N ASN A 214 9.06 -13.08 19.91
CA ASN A 214 7.78 -12.93 19.19
C ASN A 214 6.90 -14.20 19.29
N ALA A 215 7.49 -15.39 19.34
CA ALA A 215 6.74 -16.61 19.63
C ALA A 215 6.13 -16.57 21.04
N GLY A 216 6.91 -16.13 22.04
CA GLY A 216 6.42 -15.92 23.40
C GLY A 216 5.31 -14.86 23.47
N ALA A 217 5.51 -13.69 22.84
CA ALA A 217 4.50 -12.65 22.78
C ALA A 217 3.20 -13.15 22.11
N ALA A 218 3.30 -13.83 20.98
CA ALA A 218 2.15 -14.40 20.29
C ALA A 218 1.40 -15.43 21.16
N ALA A 219 2.13 -16.31 21.83
CA ALA A 219 1.55 -17.29 22.75
C ALA A 219 0.81 -16.62 23.92
N VAL A 220 1.43 -15.62 24.55
CA VAL A 220 0.81 -14.87 25.67
C VAL A 220 -0.43 -14.11 25.23
N MET A 221 -0.34 -13.35 24.12
CA MET A 221 -1.48 -12.57 23.60
C MET A 221 -2.64 -13.47 23.13
N GLY A 222 -2.32 -14.64 22.57
CA GLY A 222 -3.30 -15.65 22.18
C GLY A 222 -3.96 -16.30 23.42
N ALA A 223 -3.18 -16.67 24.42
CA ALA A 223 -3.67 -17.28 25.67
C ALA A 223 -4.57 -16.31 26.45
N LEU A 224 -4.16 -15.05 26.53
CA LEU A 224 -4.96 -13.98 27.17
C LEU A 224 -6.17 -13.53 26.30
N ARG A 225 -6.34 -14.09 25.11
CA ARG A 225 -7.42 -13.75 24.16
C ARG A 225 -7.51 -12.24 23.83
N VAL A 226 -6.39 -11.53 23.91
CA VAL A 226 -6.30 -10.11 23.53
C VAL A 226 -6.46 -9.95 22.02
N VAL A 227 -5.94 -10.91 21.26
CA VAL A 227 -6.06 -11.02 19.80
C VAL A 227 -6.69 -12.36 19.41
N SER A 228 -7.15 -12.49 18.17
CA SER A 228 -7.57 -13.79 17.62
C SER A 228 -6.36 -14.71 17.40
N ARG A 229 -6.58 -16.01 17.21
CA ARG A 229 -5.49 -16.96 16.88
C ARG A 229 -4.71 -16.53 15.64
N SER A 230 -5.42 -16.13 14.58
CA SER A 230 -4.79 -15.63 13.35
C SER A 230 -4.05 -14.31 13.58
N GLY A 231 -4.58 -13.43 14.44
CA GLY A 231 -3.93 -12.19 14.86
C GLY A 231 -2.66 -12.42 15.66
N ALA A 232 -2.61 -13.45 16.52
CA ALA A 232 -1.41 -13.83 17.26
C ALA A 232 -0.29 -14.31 16.34
N VAL A 233 -0.62 -15.15 15.36
CA VAL A 233 0.36 -15.63 14.35
C VAL A 233 0.85 -14.47 13.49
N ALA A 234 -0.04 -13.67 12.93
CA ALA A 234 0.34 -12.52 12.09
C ALA A 234 1.15 -11.48 12.88
N GLY A 235 0.74 -11.20 14.12
CA GLY A 235 1.47 -10.30 15.02
C GLY A 235 2.86 -10.81 15.38
N GLY A 236 3.00 -12.12 15.61
CA GLY A 236 4.30 -12.77 15.84
C GLY A 236 5.23 -12.64 14.64
N ILE A 237 4.73 -12.87 13.42
CA ILE A 237 5.52 -12.72 12.19
C ILE A 237 5.93 -11.25 11.98
N VAL A 238 5.00 -10.32 12.07
CA VAL A 238 5.28 -8.90 11.88
C VAL A 238 6.22 -8.36 12.97
N GLY A 239 5.99 -8.75 14.23
CA GLY A 239 6.86 -8.37 15.34
C GLY A 239 8.28 -8.92 15.15
N PHE A 240 8.42 -10.16 14.67
CA PHE A 240 9.71 -10.75 14.32
C PHE A 240 10.44 -9.93 13.25
N LEU A 241 9.76 -9.57 12.16
CA LEU A 241 10.34 -8.76 11.09
C LEU A 241 10.75 -7.36 11.59
N ILE A 242 9.89 -6.70 12.36
CA ILE A 242 10.18 -5.36 12.90
C ILE A 242 11.34 -5.40 13.89
N LEU A 243 11.39 -6.39 14.78
CA LEU A 243 12.50 -6.54 15.72
C LEU A 243 13.81 -6.85 14.99
N LEU A 244 13.76 -7.72 13.97
CA LEU A 244 14.93 -8.17 13.22
C LEU A 244 15.56 -7.02 12.41
N PHE A 245 14.75 -6.24 11.70
CA PHE A 245 15.22 -5.20 10.79
C PHE A 245 15.27 -3.79 11.39
N GLY A 246 14.47 -3.53 12.44
CA GLY A 246 14.38 -2.22 13.08
C GLY A 246 14.90 -2.16 14.52
N GLY A 247 15.22 -3.31 15.11
CA GLY A 247 15.73 -3.40 16.47
C GLY A 247 14.68 -3.08 17.55
N TRP A 248 15.14 -2.97 18.79
CA TRP A 248 14.29 -2.81 19.97
C TRP A 248 13.47 -1.51 19.98
N GLY A 249 14.01 -0.42 19.43
CA GLY A 249 13.29 0.86 19.33
C GLY A 249 12.06 0.75 18.44
N ALA A 250 12.20 0.15 17.25
CA ALA A 250 11.10 -0.09 16.31
C ALA A 250 10.07 -1.07 16.91
N TYR A 251 10.54 -2.08 17.62
CA TYR A 251 9.68 -3.04 18.31
C TYR A 251 8.90 -2.36 19.46
N GLY A 252 9.54 -1.47 20.21
CA GLY A 252 8.88 -0.64 21.21
C GLY A 252 7.78 0.23 20.62
N LEU A 253 8.01 0.82 19.44
CA LEU A 253 7.00 1.62 18.74
C LEU A 253 5.80 0.77 18.28
N LEU A 254 6.04 -0.44 17.79
CA LEU A 254 4.97 -1.41 17.48
C LEU A 254 4.08 -1.66 18.70
N TRP A 255 4.70 -1.89 19.88
CA TRP A 255 3.96 -2.11 21.11
C TRP A 255 3.21 -0.87 21.58
N ALA A 256 3.80 0.32 21.47
CA ALA A 256 3.13 1.58 21.78
C ALA A 256 1.87 1.76 20.91
N PHE A 257 1.98 1.55 19.60
CA PHE A 257 0.84 1.55 18.67
C PHE A 257 -0.22 0.52 19.07
N PHE A 258 0.20 -0.73 19.31
CA PHE A 258 -0.73 -1.81 19.64
C PHE A 258 -1.50 -1.54 20.91
N LEU A 259 -0.83 -1.11 21.99
CA LEU A 259 -1.43 -0.82 23.26
C LEU A 259 -2.39 0.38 23.17
N ALA A 260 -1.93 1.50 22.60
CA ALA A 260 -2.75 2.69 22.43
C ALA A 260 -4.01 2.42 21.60
N GLY A 261 -3.86 1.72 20.47
CA GLY A 261 -4.98 1.34 19.62
C GLY A 261 -5.95 0.35 20.31
N THR A 262 -5.43 -0.58 21.11
CA THR A 262 -6.28 -1.51 21.88
C THR A 262 -7.09 -0.79 22.96
N VAL A 263 -6.46 0.14 23.68
CA VAL A 263 -7.14 0.98 24.68
C VAL A 263 -8.24 1.80 24.01
N ALA A 264 -7.94 2.47 22.90
CA ALA A 264 -8.92 3.27 22.17
C ALA A 264 -10.13 2.44 21.69
N THR A 265 -9.89 1.25 21.13
CA THR A 265 -10.97 0.37 20.68
C THR A 265 -11.86 -0.08 21.83
N LYS A 266 -11.30 -0.36 23.00
CA LYS A 266 -12.06 -0.75 24.20
C LYS A 266 -12.77 0.41 24.89
N LEU A 267 -12.31 1.64 24.67
CA LEU A 267 -12.91 2.83 25.28
C LEU A 267 -14.37 2.98 24.79
N GLY A 268 -15.31 3.01 25.73
CA GLY A 268 -16.73 3.17 25.44
C GLY A 268 -17.34 2.07 24.57
N TYR A 269 -16.77 0.86 24.52
CA TYR A 269 -17.21 -0.25 23.68
C TYR A 269 -18.72 -0.52 23.80
N ARG A 270 -19.27 -0.55 25.03
CA ARG A 270 -20.74 -0.78 25.26
C ARG A 270 -21.60 0.26 24.55
N ARG A 271 -21.18 1.54 24.55
CA ARG A 271 -21.90 2.62 23.85
C ARG A 271 -21.81 2.47 22.34
N LYS A 272 -20.62 2.11 21.81
CA LYS A 272 -20.44 1.82 20.38
C LYS A 272 -21.25 0.62 19.92
N ALA A 273 -21.33 -0.43 20.74
CA ALA A 273 -22.16 -1.61 20.50
C ALA A 273 -23.65 -1.27 20.45
N ALA A 274 -24.13 -0.43 21.36
CA ALA A 274 -25.52 0.04 21.35
C ALA A 274 -25.87 0.88 20.12
N LEU A 275 -24.88 1.56 19.52
CA LEU A 275 -25.04 2.33 18.28
C LEU A 275 -24.87 1.47 17.02
N GLY A 276 -24.57 0.17 17.14
CA GLY A 276 -24.33 -0.72 15.99
C GLY A 276 -23.02 -0.47 15.22
N VAL A 277 -22.08 0.29 15.81
CA VAL A 277 -20.82 0.71 15.16
C VAL A 277 -19.56 0.17 15.88
N ALA A 278 -19.73 -0.74 16.83
CA ALA A 278 -18.62 -1.40 17.51
C ALA A 278 -17.90 -2.37 16.57
N GLN A 279 -16.60 -2.50 16.74
CA GLN A 279 -15.82 -3.51 16.01
C GLN A 279 -16.32 -4.92 16.36
N ALA A 280 -16.35 -5.79 15.34
CA ALA A 280 -16.72 -7.18 15.50
C ALA A 280 -15.79 -7.92 16.49
N ASP A 281 -16.20 -9.09 16.95
CA ASP A 281 -15.44 -9.98 17.84
C ASP A 281 -14.89 -9.26 19.10
N THR A 282 -15.71 -8.38 19.70
CA THR A 282 -15.35 -7.58 20.89
C THR A 282 -14.07 -6.74 20.70
N GLY A 283 -13.77 -6.34 19.45
CA GLY A 283 -12.59 -5.56 19.09
C GLY A 283 -11.28 -6.35 19.11
N ARG A 284 -11.33 -7.69 19.06
CA ARG A 284 -10.12 -8.53 18.93
C ARG A 284 -9.55 -8.42 17.52
N ARG A 285 -8.29 -8.06 17.43
CA ARG A 285 -7.61 -7.89 16.14
C ARG A 285 -7.26 -9.23 15.52
N GLY A 286 -7.71 -9.46 14.27
CA GLY A 286 -7.37 -10.59 13.44
C GLY A 286 -6.13 -10.36 12.58
N ALA A 287 -5.74 -11.39 11.81
CA ALA A 287 -4.59 -11.30 10.89
C ALA A 287 -4.73 -10.17 9.88
N SER A 288 -5.92 -9.96 9.32
CA SER A 288 -6.18 -8.90 8.34
C SER A 288 -5.89 -7.51 8.90
N HIS A 289 -6.32 -7.25 10.14
CA HIS A 289 -6.00 -5.99 10.83
C HIS A 289 -4.51 -5.78 11.09
N VAL A 290 -3.79 -6.85 11.47
CA VAL A 290 -2.34 -6.79 11.68
C VAL A 290 -1.63 -6.50 10.37
N VAL A 291 -1.96 -7.24 9.32
CA VAL A 291 -1.36 -7.06 7.99
C VAL A 291 -1.66 -5.65 7.46
N ALA A 292 -2.91 -5.21 7.51
CA ALA A 292 -3.32 -3.91 7.00
C ALA A 292 -2.56 -2.73 7.63
N ASN A 293 -2.30 -2.78 8.95
CA ASN A 293 -1.65 -1.68 9.67
C ASN A 293 -0.13 -1.81 9.77
N CYS A 294 0.42 -3.02 9.64
CA CYS A 294 1.83 -3.26 9.96
C CYS A 294 2.67 -3.73 8.76
N LEU A 295 2.04 -4.14 7.64
CA LEU A 295 2.78 -4.60 6.46
C LEU A 295 3.65 -3.48 5.87
N VAL A 296 3.08 -2.29 5.70
CA VAL A 296 3.83 -1.14 5.17
C VAL A 296 4.99 -0.75 6.10
N PRO A 297 4.80 -0.52 7.41
CA PRO A 297 5.92 -0.27 8.31
C PRO A 297 7.01 -1.34 8.25
N ALA A 298 6.66 -2.62 8.29
CA ALA A 298 7.63 -3.71 8.21
C ALA A 298 8.40 -3.69 6.88
N ALA A 299 7.70 -3.52 5.76
CA ALA A 299 8.33 -3.42 4.43
C ALA A 299 9.31 -2.25 4.34
N LEU A 300 9.00 -1.09 4.92
CA LEU A 300 9.90 0.07 4.94
C LEU A 300 11.24 -0.26 5.62
N LEU A 301 11.22 -0.99 6.75
CA LEU A 301 12.45 -1.43 7.42
C LEU A 301 13.20 -2.47 6.59
N MET A 302 12.51 -3.45 6.03
CA MET A 302 13.11 -4.50 5.18
C MET A 302 13.78 -3.93 3.93
N LEU A 303 13.23 -2.85 3.37
CA LEU A 303 13.76 -2.14 2.19
C LEU A 303 14.79 -1.06 2.55
N GLY A 304 15.09 -0.85 3.82
CA GLY A 304 16.06 0.17 4.26
C GLY A 304 15.56 1.60 4.06
N VAL A 305 14.25 1.81 4.09
CA VAL A 305 13.69 3.16 4.03
C VAL A 305 13.94 3.88 5.34
N ARG A 306 14.20 5.18 5.26
CA ARG A 306 14.45 6.04 6.44
C ARG A 306 13.34 5.87 7.49
N THR A 307 13.75 5.78 8.74
CA THR A 307 12.85 5.48 9.88
C THR A 307 11.74 6.49 10.11
N VAL A 308 11.88 7.73 9.60
CA VAL A 308 10.79 8.72 9.64
C VAL A 308 9.53 8.22 8.92
N GLY A 309 9.68 7.49 7.80
CA GLY A 309 8.57 6.85 7.10
C GLY A 309 7.92 5.74 7.93
N PHE A 310 8.74 4.93 8.61
CA PHE A 310 8.27 3.88 9.52
C PHE A 310 7.46 4.46 10.68
N VAL A 311 7.96 5.51 11.34
CA VAL A 311 7.27 6.19 12.43
C VAL A 311 5.94 6.80 11.94
N ALA A 312 5.97 7.50 10.80
CA ALA A 312 4.76 8.11 10.24
C ALA A 312 3.71 7.08 9.81
N ALA A 313 4.11 5.90 9.34
CA ALA A 313 3.18 4.82 9.01
C ALA A 313 2.39 4.36 10.24
N PHE A 314 3.07 4.13 11.38
CA PHE A 314 2.37 3.83 12.62
C PHE A 314 1.59 5.05 13.17
N GLY A 315 2.10 6.26 12.93
CA GLY A 315 1.38 7.50 13.21
C GLY A 315 0.04 7.56 12.48
N ALA A 316 0.00 7.20 11.20
CA ALA A 316 -1.21 7.16 10.40
C ALA A 316 -2.19 6.08 10.90
N ALA A 317 -1.69 4.89 11.21
CA ALA A 317 -2.51 3.80 11.74
C ALA A 317 -3.15 4.15 13.10
N LEU A 318 -2.41 4.83 14.00
CA LEU A 318 -2.97 5.26 15.28
C LEU A 318 -3.91 6.46 15.11
N ALA A 319 -3.57 7.41 14.24
CA ALA A 319 -4.41 8.55 13.92
C ALA A 319 -5.78 8.12 13.40
N ASP A 320 -5.82 7.18 12.45
CA ASP A 320 -7.06 6.60 11.95
C ASP A 320 -7.85 5.90 13.06
N THR A 321 -7.19 5.03 13.83
CA THR A 321 -7.85 4.32 14.93
C THR A 321 -8.45 5.31 15.94
N LEU A 322 -7.69 6.30 16.42
CA LEU A 322 -8.18 7.26 17.39
C LEU A 322 -9.28 8.16 16.80
N GLY A 323 -9.10 8.59 15.55
CA GLY A 323 -10.07 9.41 14.83
C GLY A 323 -11.43 8.73 14.72
N THR A 324 -11.44 7.47 14.36
CA THR A 324 -12.64 6.65 14.22
C THR A 324 -13.27 6.37 15.58
N GLU A 325 -12.50 5.92 16.58
CA GLU A 325 -13.02 5.51 17.88
C GLU A 325 -13.54 6.69 18.70
N VAL A 326 -12.80 7.80 18.74
CA VAL A 326 -13.21 9.03 19.46
C VAL A 326 -14.29 9.77 18.66
N GLY A 327 -14.16 9.83 17.33
CA GLY A 327 -15.15 10.44 16.47
C GLY A 327 -16.53 9.79 16.58
N THR A 328 -16.58 8.46 16.72
CA THR A 328 -17.81 7.70 16.92
C THR A 328 -18.44 7.97 18.30
N LEU A 329 -17.61 8.11 19.35
CA LEU A 329 -18.11 8.33 20.72
C LEU A 329 -18.59 9.76 20.97
N PHE A 330 -17.88 10.75 20.45
CA PHE A 330 -18.04 12.16 20.83
C PHE A 330 -18.43 13.07 19.65
N GLY A 331 -18.36 12.58 18.38
CA GLY A 331 -18.70 13.33 17.19
C GLY A 331 -20.20 13.48 17.00
N ARG A 332 -20.76 14.63 17.39
CA ARG A 332 -22.22 14.89 17.29
C ARG A 332 -22.70 15.22 15.88
N ARG A 333 -21.87 15.81 15.03
CA ARG A 333 -22.20 16.23 13.65
C ARG A 333 -21.05 15.90 12.72
N PRO A 334 -20.90 14.62 12.31
CA PRO A 334 -19.88 14.27 11.37
C PRO A 334 -20.18 14.86 10.00
N VAL A 335 -19.13 15.22 9.26
CA VAL A 335 -19.22 15.78 7.91
C VAL A 335 -18.38 14.97 6.92
N SER A 336 -18.78 14.99 5.66
CA SER A 336 -17.96 14.44 4.58
C SER A 336 -16.78 15.39 4.29
N PRO A 337 -15.52 14.89 4.24
CA PRO A 337 -14.35 15.75 3.97
C PRO A 337 -14.33 16.34 2.54
N ILE A 338 -15.15 15.81 1.63
CA ILE A 338 -15.23 16.29 0.23
C ILE A 338 -16.29 17.37 0.07
N SER A 339 -17.48 17.17 0.66
CA SER A 339 -18.61 18.07 0.45
C SER A 339 -18.84 19.01 1.62
N PHE A 340 -18.19 18.80 2.74
CA PHE A 340 -18.39 19.50 4.03
C PHE A 340 -19.84 19.50 4.52
N ARG A 341 -20.67 18.61 3.96
CA ARG A 341 -22.06 18.42 4.38
C ARG A 341 -22.14 17.41 5.51
N ALA A 342 -23.09 17.63 6.42
CA ALA A 342 -23.39 16.69 7.49
C ALA A 342 -23.81 15.33 6.91
N VAL A 343 -23.31 14.25 7.54
CA VAL A 343 -23.63 12.87 7.19
C VAL A 343 -24.03 12.09 8.45
N PRO A 344 -24.75 10.96 8.32
CA PRO A 344 -25.09 10.13 9.46
C PRO A 344 -23.83 9.64 10.22
N PRO A 345 -23.89 9.52 11.56
CA PRO A 345 -22.83 8.88 12.35
C PRO A 345 -22.53 7.46 11.83
N GLY A 346 -21.25 7.05 11.84
CA GLY A 346 -20.82 5.75 11.31
C GLY A 346 -20.65 5.72 9.78
N THR A 347 -20.85 6.84 9.09
CA THR A 347 -20.60 6.93 7.63
C THR A 347 -19.11 6.77 7.34
N PRO A 348 -18.67 5.80 6.48
CA PRO A 348 -17.26 5.62 6.15
C PRO A 348 -16.61 6.90 5.61
N GLY A 349 -15.41 7.23 6.12
CA GLY A 349 -14.69 8.45 5.74
C GLY A 349 -15.31 9.76 6.24
N ALA A 350 -16.30 9.72 7.15
CA ALA A 350 -16.81 10.93 7.79
C ALA A 350 -15.82 11.42 8.86
N ILE A 351 -15.62 12.72 8.92
CA ILE A 351 -14.76 13.37 9.93
C ILE A 351 -15.60 14.18 10.93
N SER A 352 -15.09 14.32 12.14
CA SER A 352 -15.69 15.17 13.18
C SER A 352 -14.60 15.90 13.95
N ILE A 353 -14.91 17.05 14.55
CA ILE A 353 -13.92 17.83 15.30
C ILE A 353 -13.22 16.99 16.39
N PRO A 354 -13.94 16.24 17.27
CA PRO A 354 -13.27 15.38 18.24
C PRO A 354 -12.43 14.26 17.60
N GLY A 355 -12.93 13.65 16.52
CA GLY A 355 -12.19 12.61 15.80
C GLY A 355 -10.92 13.14 15.15
N THR A 356 -10.99 14.29 14.47
CA THR A 356 -9.84 14.93 13.83
C THR A 356 -8.79 15.37 14.85
N ALA A 357 -9.22 15.91 15.99
CA ALA A 357 -8.31 16.25 17.09
C ALA A 357 -7.61 14.99 17.67
N ALA A 358 -8.37 13.90 17.86
CA ALA A 358 -7.82 12.63 18.31
C ALA A 358 -6.84 12.01 17.30
N SER A 359 -7.12 12.12 16.00
CA SER A 359 -6.20 11.71 14.93
C SER A 359 -4.88 12.48 15.00
N LEU A 360 -4.93 13.80 15.16
CA LEU A 360 -3.75 14.63 15.28
C LEU A 360 -2.92 14.25 16.52
N LEU A 361 -3.58 14.07 17.65
CA LEU A 361 -2.93 13.63 18.91
C LEU A 361 -2.31 12.24 18.76
N GLY A 362 -2.97 11.31 18.07
CA GLY A 362 -2.44 9.97 17.80
C GLY A 362 -1.16 9.98 16.96
N ALA A 363 -1.17 10.75 15.87
CA ALA A 363 0.02 10.92 15.03
C ALA A 363 1.17 11.57 15.81
N ALA A 364 0.87 12.62 16.58
CA ALA A 364 1.85 13.32 17.40
C ALA A 364 2.44 12.43 18.50
N ALA A 365 1.60 11.60 19.15
CA ALA A 365 2.05 10.67 20.20
C ALA A 365 3.00 9.60 19.65
N ILE A 366 2.73 9.04 18.46
CA ILE A 366 3.62 8.08 17.80
C ILE A 366 4.92 8.76 17.34
N ALA A 367 4.86 9.98 16.82
CA ALA A 367 6.05 10.72 16.45
C ALA A 367 6.94 11.00 17.67
N PHE A 368 6.36 11.38 18.81
CA PHE A 368 7.06 11.56 20.08
C PHE A 368 7.66 10.24 20.59
N ALA A 369 6.91 9.14 20.53
CA ALA A 369 7.42 7.82 20.88
C ALA A 369 8.59 7.40 19.94
N GLY A 370 8.50 7.72 18.65
CA GLY A 370 9.58 7.48 17.68
C GLY A 370 10.87 8.20 18.03
N GLU A 371 10.78 9.44 18.52
CA GLU A 371 11.91 10.18 19.05
C GLU A 371 12.43 9.56 20.36
N ALA A 372 11.54 9.28 21.32
CA ALA A 372 11.90 8.69 22.60
C ALA A 372 12.60 7.32 22.44
N PHE A 373 12.22 6.53 21.45
CA PHE A 373 12.89 5.28 21.07
C PHE A 373 14.10 5.48 20.16
N ARG A 374 14.52 6.72 19.90
CA ARG A 374 15.68 7.09 19.07
C ARG A 374 15.61 6.58 17.63
N LEU A 375 14.40 6.47 17.09
CA LEU A 375 14.17 6.10 15.69
C LEU A 375 14.31 7.29 14.76
N ILE A 376 13.96 8.48 15.24
CA ILE A 376 14.06 9.73 14.50
C ILE A 376 14.67 10.82 15.40
N PRO A 377 15.46 11.76 14.85
CA PRO A 377 15.89 12.93 15.59
C PRO A 377 14.71 13.90 15.78
N MET A 378 14.78 14.77 16.81
CA MET A 378 13.75 15.77 17.15
C MET A 378 13.37 16.66 15.95
N GLY A 379 14.33 17.00 15.09
CA GLY A 379 14.05 17.79 13.88
C GLY A 379 13.10 17.14 12.88
N LEU A 380 12.88 15.82 12.96
CA LEU A 380 11.96 15.09 12.09
C LEU A 380 10.59 14.78 12.73
N TRP A 381 10.39 15.17 13.99
CA TRP A 381 9.13 14.95 14.69
C TRP A 381 7.92 15.51 13.93
N PHE A 382 8.05 16.76 13.46
CA PHE A 382 6.96 17.40 12.71
C PHE A 382 6.65 16.65 11.40
N ALA A 383 7.68 16.21 10.66
CA ALA A 383 7.49 15.45 9.42
C ALA A 383 6.78 14.13 9.68
N ALA A 384 7.14 13.41 10.76
CA ALA A 384 6.50 12.16 11.14
C ALA A 384 5.04 12.38 11.58
N ALA A 385 4.77 13.38 12.43
CA ALA A 385 3.44 13.69 12.92
C ALA A 385 2.52 14.18 11.80
N ALA A 386 2.99 15.12 10.97
CA ALA A 386 2.22 15.64 9.83
C ALA A 386 1.95 14.55 8.80
N GLY A 387 2.96 13.74 8.44
CA GLY A 387 2.79 12.60 7.55
C GLY A 387 1.75 11.62 8.07
N GLY A 388 1.84 11.23 9.33
CA GLY A 388 0.88 10.32 9.96
C GLY A 388 -0.55 10.88 9.95
N PHE A 389 -0.74 12.12 10.36
CA PHE A 389 -2.06 12.77 10.34
C PHE A 389 -2.64 12.89 8.93
N LEU A 390 -1.85 13.35 7.97
CA LEU A 390 -2.28 13.50 6.58
C LEU A 390 -2.57 12.16 5.92
N GLY A 391 -1.86 11.08 6.28
CA GLY A 391 -2.16 9.72 5.84
C GLY A 391 -3.56 9.28 6.25
N ALA A 392 -3.94 9.48 7.52
CA ALA A 392 -5.28 9.18 8.02
C ALA A 392 -6.36 10.06 7.35
N MET A 393 -6.05 11.34 7.08
CA MET A 393 -6.98 12.22 6.35
C MET A 393 -7.15 11.78 4.89
N ALA A 394 -6.08 11.33 4.23
CA ALA A 394 -6.15 10.81 2.87
C ALA A 394 -7.07 9.58 2.76
N GLU A 395 -7.06 8.69 3.75
CA GLU A 395 -8.00 7.58 3.83
C GLU A 395 -9.44 8.07 3.94
N SER A 396 -9.71 9.01 4.85
CA SER A 396 -11.06 9.59 5.01
C SER A 396 -11.58 10.21 3.71
N VAL A 397 -10.72 10.91 2.97
CA VAL A 397 -11.05 11.46 1.65
C VAL A 397 -11.32 10.34 0.65
N LEU A 398 -10.46 9.33 0.59
CA LEU A 398 -10.60 8.21 -0.33
C LEU A 398 -11.89 7.41 -0.08
N ALA A 399 -12.23 7.14 1.18
CA ALA A 399 -13.48 6.48 1.57
C ALA A 399 -14.72 7.33 1.21
N ALA A 400 -14.65 8.65 1.37
CA ALA A 400 -15.71 9.56 0.97
C ALA A 400 -15.85 9.65 -0.56
N MET A 401 -14.75 9.57 -1.31
CA MET A 401 -14.75 9.47 -2.79
C MET A 401 -15.38 8.16 -3.25
N GLY A 402 -15.07 7.04 -2.60
CA GLY A 402 -15.66 5.74 -2.92
C GLY A 402 -17.18 5.78 -2.91
N ARG A 403 -17.80 6.43 -1.92
CA ARG A 403 -19.25 6.63 -1.86
C ARG A 403 -19.79 7.51 -2.97
N ARG A 404 -19.06 8.55 -3.35
CA ARG A 404 -19.50 9.48 -4.42
C ARG A 404 -19.41 8.84 -5.80
N PHE A 405 -18.40 7.99 -6.03
CA PHE A 405 -18.12 7.37 -7.31
C PHE A 405 -18.50 5.88 -7.36
N LEU A 406 -19.23 5.38 -6.32
CA LEU A 406 -19.81 4.04 -6.25
C LEU A 406 -18.79 2.89 -6.28
N PHE A 407 -17.56 3.12 -5.79
CA PHE A 407 -16.63 2.03 -5.54
C PHE A 407 -16.57 1.71 -4.04
N ARG A 408 -16.44 0.43 -3.70
CA ARG A 408 -16.28 -0.02 -2.30
C ARG A 408 -14.82 -0.32 -2.05
N LEU A 409 -14.20 0.48 -1.19
CA LEU A 409 -12.88 0.18 -0.66
C LEU A 409 -13.00 -0.96 0.35
N ASP A 410 -12.08 -1.91 0.24
CA ASP A 410 -11.85 -2.86 1.32
C ASP A 410 -11.20 -2.13 2.50
N HIS A 411 -11.68 -2.42 3.71
CA HIS A 411 -11.21 -1.73 4.93
C HIS A 411 -9.71 -1.99 5.19
N GLU A 412 -9.26 -3.21 4.95
CA GLU A 412 -7.86 -3.58 5.09
C GLU A 412 -6.97 -2.83 4.09
N PHE A 413 -7.45 -2.66 2.85
CA PHE A 413 -6.74 -1.84 1.87
C PHE A 413 -6.68 -0.37 2.27
N ALA A 414 -7.75 0.19 2.79
CA ALA A 414 -7.80 1.58 3.25
C ALA A 414 -6.78 1.84 4.37
N ASN A 415 -6.65 0.90 5.33
CA ASN A 415 -5.64 0.97 6.38
C ASN A 415 -4.19 0.86 5.84
N ALA A 416 -3.93 -0.04 4.90
CA ALA A 416 -2.61 -0.11 4.25
C ALA A 416 -2.30 1.16 3.44
N PHE A 417 -3.30 1.74 2.79
CA PHE A 417 -3.18 2.98 2.04
C PHE A 417 -2.83 4.16 2.95
N ASN A 418 -3.49 4.31 4.10
CA ASN A 418 -3.19 5.41 5.02
C ASN A 418 -1.76 5.34 5.56
N THR A 419 -1.30 4.14 5.93
CA THR A 419 0.08 3.93 6.41
C THR A 419 1.11 4.23 5.32
N PHE A 420 0.82 3.83 4.08
CA PHE A 420 1.68 4.11 2.94
C PHE A 420 1.76 5.61 2.62
N VAL A 421 0.61 6.29 2.50
CA VAL A 421 0.55 7.72 2.22
C VAL A 421 1.22 8.51 3.34
N GLY A 422 0.97 8.15 4.60
CA GLY A 422 1.62 8.78 5.75
C GLY A 422 3.14 8.69 5.71
N ALA A 423 3.67 7.50 5.41
CA ALA A 423 5.10 7.30 5.23
C ALA A 423 5.69 8.15 4.10
N MET A 424 5.06 8.16 2.93
CA MET A 424 5.56 8.90 1.76
C MET A 424 5.55 10.41 1.99
N LEU A 425 4.51 10.94 2.63
CA LEU A 425 4.44 12.35 2.99
C LEU A 425 5.51 12.75 4.01
N ALA A 426 5.74 11.92 5.03
CA ALA A 426 6.79 12.17 6.02
C ALA A 426 8.18 12.17 5.37
N LEU A 427 8.47 11.21 4.49
CA LEU A 427 9.73 11.16 3.73
C LEU A 427 9.93 12.41 2.87
N ARG A 428 8.86 12.90 2.25
CA ARG A 428 8.89 14.12 1.44
C ARG A 428 9.13 15.37 2.28
N LEU A 429 8.43 15.48 3.42
CA LEU A 429 8.55 16.61 4.35
C LEU A 429 9.92 16.65 5.03
N ALA A 430 10.51 15.49 5.31
CA ALA A 430 11.84 15.38 5.88
C ALA A 430 12.95 15.86 4.92
N GLY A 431 12.69 15.97 3.63
CA GLY A 431 13.68 16.40 2.63
C GLY A 431 14.76 15.36 2.32
N PRO A 432 15.56 15.55 1.28
CA PRO A 432 16.73 14.71 1.00
C PRO A 432 17.84 15.02 2.02
N GLY A 433 18.42 13.99 2.64
CA GLY A 433 19.63 14.14 3.46
C GLY A 433 19.44 14.36 4.97
N SER A 434 18.24 14.42 5.50
CA SER A 434 18.00 14.37 6.95
C SER A 434 18.01 12.89 7.40
N ALA A 435 19.22 12.33 7.52
CA ALA A 435 19.44 10.99 8.07
C ALA A 435 19.27 10.98 9.58
#